data_ab70084fb8afecec5f9a603345f5a4e4
#
_entry.id   ab70084fb8afecec5f9a603345f5a4e4
#
_cell.length_a   1.000
_cell.length_b   1.000
_cell.length_c   1.000
_cell.angle_alpha   90.00
_cell.angle_beta   90.00
_cell.angle_gamma   90.00
#
_symmetry.space_group_name_H-M   'P 1'
#
loop_
_entity.id
_entity.type
_entity.pdbx_description
1 polymer ?
#
loop_
_entity_poly.entity_id
_entity_poly.type
_entity_poly.pdbx_seq_one_letter_code
_entity_poly.pdbx_strand_id
1 'polypeptide(L)'
;MAGWRRAVELTMTDEEIERLTVLSRSRTEPASQVSRAQMLLAYRENPSFCAVGKRIGVHHQTVQRCVERALAYGPLTAIEDRPRPGKEPVITPEAKAWLVSLACDKAKEHGYPHELWTTRLLARHARDHGPAAGHKCLAKLVQGTVCKILSDVRPRQGRISVPKFS
;
A
#
# COMPACT_ATOMS: atom_id res chain seq x y z
N MET A 1 -0.85 32.86 24.74
CA MET A 1 -2.11 33.19 24.03
C MET A 1 -2.16 32.36 22.79
N ALA A 2 -2.83 31.23 22.80
CA ALA A 2 -3.04 30.42 21.60
C ALA A 2 -4.05 31.16 20.72
N GLY A 3 -3.57 31.75 19.63
CA GLY A 3 -4.43 32.43 18.67
C GLY A 3 -5.46 31.44 18.13
N TRP A 4 -6.73 31.70 18.37
CA TRP A 4 -7.84 31.00 17.74
C TRP A 4 -7.66 31.12 16.23
N ARG A 5 -7.26 30.03 15.59
CA ARG A 5 -7.13 30.02 14.12
C ARG A 5 -8.52 30.30 13.56
N ARG A 6 -8.64 31.40 12.80
CA ARG A 6 -9.87 31.75 12.10
C ARG A 6 -10.34 30.53 11.30
N ALA A 7 -11.65 30.27 11.36
CA ALA A 7 -12.26 29.29 10.49
C ALA A 7 -11.90 29.65 9.04
N VAL A 8 -11.26 28.72 8.35
CA VAL A 8 -10.88 28.91 6.95
C VAL A 8 -12.04 28.42 6.11
N GLU A 9 -12.51 29.28 5.21
CA GLU A 9 -13.59 28.93 4.30
C GLU A 9 -13.10 27.89 3.29
N LEU A 10 -13.82 26.75 3.20
CA LEU A 10 -13.54 25.69 2.25
C LEU A 10 -14.42 25.88 1.02
N THR A 11 -13.83 26.42 -0.05
CA THR A 11 -14.51 26.55 -1.34
C THR A 11 -14.50 25.21 -2.06
N MET A 12 -15.65 24.78 -2.54
CA MET A 12 -15.83 23.55 -3.31
C MET A 12 -16.72 23.83 -4.52
N THR A 13 -16.43 23.21 -5.65
CA THR A 13 -17.28 23.28 -6.84
C THR A 13 -18.53 22.41 -6.66
N ASP A 14 -19.57 22.68 -7.44
CA ASP A 14 -20.82 21.92 -7.37
C ASP A 14 -20.58 20.43 -7.71
N GLU A 15 -19.68 20.13 -8.66
CA GLU A 15 -19.27 18.79 -9.02
C GLU A 15 -18.58 18.05 -7.84
N GLU A 16 -17.71 18.75 -7.11
CA GLU A 16 -17.03 18.19 -5.93
C GLU A 16 -18.03 17.89 -4.82
N ILE A 17 -18.99 18.77 -4.61
CA ILE A 17 -20.06 18.59 -3.62
C ILE A 17 -20.93 17.39 -3.95
N GLU A 18 -21.33 17.24 -5.22
CA GLU A 18 -22.13 16.10 -5.67
C GLU A 18 -21.36 14.79 -5.45
N ARG A 19 -20.09 14.72 -5.87
CA ARG A 19 -19.23 13.54 -5.67
C ARG A 19 -19.04 13.21 -4.20
N LEU A 20 -18.76 14.19 -3.36
CA LEU A 20 -18.62 13.99 -1.91
C LEU A 20 -19.93 13.54 -1.28
N THR A 21 -21.06 14.03 -1.76
CA THR A 21 -22.40 13.63 -1.27
C THR A 21 -22.68 12.16 -1.59
N VAL A 22 -22.39 11.72 -2.81
CA VAL A 22 -22.52 10.31 -3.20
C VAL A 22 -21.60 9.43 -2.35
N LEU A 23 -20.32 9.81 -2.20
CA LEU A 23 -19.34 9.09 -1.40
C LEU A 23 -19.73 9.01 0.08
N SER A 24 -20.26 10.10 0.65
CA SER A 24 -20.65 10.15 2.07
C SER A 24 -21.74 9.14 2.45
N ARG A 25 -22.50 8.66 1.47
CA ARG A 25 -23.60 7.69 1.62
C ARG A 25 -23.24 6.29 1.11
N SER A 26 -22.06 6.12 0.53
CA SER A 26 -21.64 4.85 -0.05
C SER A 26 -21.46 3.79 1.04
N ARG A 27 -21.86 2.55 0.72
CA ARG A 27 -21.63 1.36 1.55
C ARG A 27 -20.50 0.47 1.02
N THR A 28 -20.02 0.74 -0.19
CA THR A 28 -19.00 -0.06 -0.87
C THR A 28 -17.62 0.58 -0.79
N GLU A 29 -17.58 1.90 -0.60
CA GLU A 29 -16.32 2.63 -0.48
C GLU A 29 -15.65 2.46 0.91
N PRO A 30 -14.33 2.61 0.99
CA PRO A 30 -13.61 2.51 2.25
C PRO A 30 -14.18 3.47 3.31
N ALA A 31 -14.40 2.98 4.53
CA ALA A 31 -14.97 3.76 5.62
C ALA A 31 -14.18 5.05 5.92
N SER A 32 -12.86 5.05 5.68
CA SER A 32 -12.00 6.22 5.81
C SER A 32 -12.37 7.33 4.81
N GLN A 33 -12.69 6.97 3.57
CA GLN A 33 -13.10 7.92 2.53
C GLN A 33 -14.50 8.48 2.82
N VAL A 34 -15.43 7.60 3.18
CA VAL A 34 -16.81 7.99 3.59
C VAL A 34 -16.76 8.98 4.74
N SER A 35 -16.01 8.68 5.79
CA SER A 35 -15.88 9.57 6.95
C SER A 35 -15.25 10.93 6.59
N ARG A 36 -14.23 10.95 5.74
CA ARG A 36 -13.62 12.22 5.27
C ARG A 36 -14.58 13.03 4.41
N ALA A 37 -15.34 12.40 3.51
CA ALA A 37 -16.37 13.08 2.74
C ALA A 37 -17.42 13.74 3.65
N GLN A 38 -17.88 13.02 4.68
CA GLN A 38 -18.80 13.55 5.68
C GLN A 38 -18.20 14.74 6.45
N MET A 39 -16.90 14.68 6.83
CA MET A 39 -16.23 15.78 7.52
C MET A 39 -16.17 17.04 6.65
N LEU A 40 -15.83 16.92 5.36
CA LEU A 40 -15.72 18.07 4.45
C LEU A 40 -17.08 18.72 4.19
N LEU A 41 -18.14 17.92 3.97
CA LEU A 41 -19.50 18.42 3.78
C LEU A 41 -20.02 19.11 5.04
N ALA A 42 -19.84 18.49 6.22
CA ALA A 42 -20.25 19.08 7.49
C ALA A 42 -19.48 20.36 7.83
N TYR A 43 -18.20 20.45 7.47
CA TYR A 43 -17.40 21.66 7.68
C TYR A 43 -17.81 22.79 6.76
N ARG A 44 -18.23 22.52 5.52
CA ARG A 44 -18.81 23.51 4.63
C ARG A 44 -20.09 24.14 5.20
N GLU A 45 -20.96 23.31 5.82
CA GLU A 45 -22.20 23.80 6.45
C GLU A 45 -21.91 24.62 7.72
N ASN A 46 -20.95 24.18 8.52
CA ASN A 46 -20.55 24.83 9.77
C ASN A 46 -19.02 24.77 9.91
N PRO A 47 -18.30 25.87 9.63
CA PRO A 47 -16.84 25.91 9.65
C PRO A 47 -16.26 25.90 11.08
N SER A 48 -16.59 24.86 11.84
CA SER A 48 -16.11 24.65 13.21
C SER A 48 -15.59 23.21 13.37
N PHE A 49 -14.30 23.03 13.57
CA PHE A 49 -13.68 21.74 13.77
C PHE A 49 -14.27 20.98 14.96
N CYS A 50 -14.56 21.68 16.05
CA CYS A 50 -15.16 21.10 17.26
C CYS A 50 -16.61 20.65 17.03
N ALA A 51 -17.42 21.47 16.36
CA ALA A 51 -18.82 21.13 16.08
C ALA A 51 -18.90 19.94 15.12
N VAL A 52 -18.12 19.94 14.05
CA VAL A 52 -18.03 18.84 13.09
C VAL A 52 -17.52 17.56 13.75
N GLY A 53 -16.48 17.67 14.60
CA GLY A 53 -15.93 16.53 15.31
C GLY A 53 -16.97 15.87 16.22
N LYS A 54 -17.74 16.68 16.97
CA LYS A 54 -18.85 16.19 17.82
C LYS A 54 -19.97 15.55 17.00
N ARG A 55 -20.35 16.13 15.87
CA ARG A 55 -21.42 15.64 14.99
C ARG A 55 -21.08 14.26 14.39
N ILE A 56 -19.83 14.06 14.01
CA ILE A 56 -19.38 12.83 13.31
C ILE A 56 -18.80 11.79 14.30
N GLY A 57 -18.52 12.19 15.54
CA GLY A 57 -17.91 11.29 16.54
C GLY A 57 -16.40 11.14 16.38
N VAL A 58 -15.69 12.17 15.87
CA VAL A 58 -14.24 12.16 15.70
C VAL A 58 -13.58 13.32 16.44
N HIS A 59 -12.29 13.18 16.74
CA HIS A 59 -11.55 14.26 17.40
C HIS A 59 -11.38 15.47 16.45
N HIS A 60 -11.52 16.69 16.98
CA HIS A 60 -11.44 17.93 16.20
C HIS A 60 -10.15 18.07 15.36
N GLN A 61 -9.01 17.57 15.87
CA GLN A 61 -7.76 17.55 15.10
C GLN A 61 -7.82 16.68 13.85
N THR A 62 -8.65 15.62 13.86
CA THR A 62 -8.86 14.77 12.67
C THR A 62 -9.60 15.55 11.60
N VAL A 63 -10.62 16.32 12.00
CA VAL A 63 -11.36 17.22 11.10
C VAL A 63 -10.42 18.30 10.55
N GLN A 64 -9.65 18.94 11.42
CA GLN A 64 -8.68 19.96 11.04
C GLN A 64 -7.70 19.47 9.98
N ARG A 65 -7.06 18.30 10.21
CA ARG A 65 -6.13 17.69 9.24
C ARG A 65 -6.79 17.35 7.91
N CYS A 66 -8.07 16.93 7.95
CA CYS A 66 -8.83 16.65 6.74
C CYS A 66 -9.09 17.91 5.94
N VAL A 67 -9.53 18.99 6.58
CA VAL A 67 -9.78 20.29 5.96
C VAL A 67 -8.48 20.93 5.45
N GLU A 68 -7.40 20.93 6.25
CA GLU A 68 -6.09 21.44 5.82
C GLU A 68 -5.59 20.69 4.56
N ARG A 69 -5.83 19.39 4.47
CA ARG A 69 -5.50 18.60 3.28
C ARG A 69 -6.37 18.98 2.08
N ALA A 70 -7.66 19.23 2.29
CA ALA A 70 -8.56 19.66 1.23
C ALA A 70 -8.19 21.05 0.68
N LEU A 71 -7.74 21.94 1.54
CA LEU A 71 -7.23 23.26 1.13
C LEU A 71 -5.92 23.17 0.35
N ALA A 72 -5.05 22.22 0.71
CA ALA A 72 -3.74 22.08 0.07
C ALA A 72 -3.78 21.33 -1.26
N TYR A 73 -4.64 20.34 -1.40
CA TYR A 73 -4.61 19.38 -2.53
C TYR A 73 -5.97 19.23 -3.24
N GLY A 74 -6.98 19.94 -2.81
CA GLY A 74 -8.36 19.81 -3.28
C GLY A 74 -9.19 18.78 -2.50
N PRO A 75 -10.53 18.99 -2.43
CA PRO A 75 -11.44 18.17 -1.64
C PRO A 75 -11.45 16.67 -2.01
N LEU A 76 -11.42 16.35 -3.30
CA LEU A 76 -11.44 14.97 -3.79
C LEU A 76 -10.14 14.23 -3.48
N THR A 77 -8.99 14.88 -3.60
CA THR A 77 -7.69 14.29 -3.25
C THR A 77 -7.54 14.10 -1.73
N ALA A 78 -8.19 14.95 -0.95
CA ALA A 78 -8.13 14.89 0.51
C ALA A 78 -8.80 13.65 1.10
N ILE A 79 -9.79 13.07 0.42
CA ILE A 79 -10.48 11.86 0.87
C ILE A 79 -9.69 10.58 0.59
N GLU A 80 -8.79 10.60 -0.38
CA GLU A 80 -7.97 9.44 -0.73
C GLU A 80 -6.94 9.10 0.35
N ASP A 81 -6.63 7.82 0.48
CA ASP A 81 -5.55 7.38 1.36
C ASP A 81 -4.20 7.60 0.66
N ARG A 82 -3.29 8.32 1.34
CA ARG A 82 -1.93 8.46 0.84
C ARG A 82 -1.20 7.13 0.90
N PRO A 83 -0.45 6.75 -0.14
CA PRO A 83 0.41 5.60 -0.08
C PRO A 83 1.41 5.80 1.07
N ARG A 84 1.46 4.82 1.95
CA ARG A 84 2.46 4.83 3.03
C ARG A 84 3.73 4.22 2.48
N PRO A 85 4.88 4.90 2.58
CA PRO A 85 6.15 4.29 2.26
C PRO A 85 6.32 3.09 3.20
N GLY A 86 6.35 1.87 2.61
CA GLY A 86 6.63 0.65 3.35
C GLY A 86 8.09 0.63 3.82
N LYS A 87 8.44 -0.38 4.61
CA LYS A 87 9.84 -0.65 4.92
C LYS A 87 10.59 -0.94 3.62
N GLU A 88 11.73 -0.31 3.43
CA GLU A 88 12.58 -0.60 2.29
C GLU A 88 12.91 -2.09 2.21
N PRO A 89 12.86 -2.68 1.00
CA PRO A 89 13.17 -4.09 0.83
C PRO A 89 14.64 -4.34 1.19
N VAL A 90 14.88 -5.22 2.14
CA VAL A 90 16.24 -5.59 2.57
C VAL A 90 17.00 -6.32 1.46
N ILE A 91 16.28 -7.11 0.63
CA ILE A 91 16.86 -7.87 -0.45
C ILE A 91 16.84 -7.00 -1.71
N THR A 92 18.03 -6.71 -2.22
CA THR A 92 18.21 -5.87 -3.41
C THR A 92 17.70 -6.56 -4.69
N PRO A 93 17.34 -5.79 -5.74
CA PRO A 93 16.93 -6.36 -7.02
C PRO A 93 18.00 -7.28 -7.63
N GLU A 94 19.28 -6.93 -7.49
CA GLU A 94 20.41 -7.73 -7.98
C GLU A 94 20.49 -9.07 -7.25
N ALA A 95 20.30 -9.09 -5.93
CA ALA A 95 20.29 -10.31 -5.14
C ALA A 95 19.10 -11.22 -5.50
N LYS A 96 17.94 -10.63 -5.85
CA LYS A 96 16.79 -11.39 -6.37
C LYS A 96 17.09 -11.98 -7.73
N ALA A 97 17.68 -11.22 -8.66
CA ALA A 97 18.05 -11.69 -9.98
C ALA A 97 19.08 -12.83 -9.90
N TRP A 98 20.09 -12.69 -9.04
CA TRP A 98 21.07 -13.74 -8.77
C TRP A 98 20.41 -15.02 -8.24
N LEU A 99 19.50 -14.90 -7.29
CA LEU A 99 18.76 -16.05 -6.74
C LEU A 99 17.88 -16.75 -7.80
N VAL A 100 17.27 -15.99 -8.70
CA VAL A 100 16.47 -16.52 -9.82
C VAL A 100 17.35 -17.25 -10.82
N SER A 101 18.49 -16.66 -11.18
CA SER A 101 19.49 -17.30 -12.05
C SER A 101 19.95 -18.63 -11.46
N LEU A 102 20.33 -18.63 -10.18
CA LEU A 102 20.72 -19.83 -9.45
C LEU A 102 19.60 -20.91 -9.44
N ALA A 103 18.34 -20.50 -9.35
CA ALA A 103 17.20 -21.42 -9.38
C ALA A 103 16.99 -22.07 -10.76
N CYS A 104 17.50 -21.45 -11.84
CA CYS A 104 17.47 -22.02 -13.19
C CYS A 104 18.57 -23.04 -13.44
N ASP A 105 19.65 -23.01 -12.66
CA ASP A 105 20.74 -23.98 -12.77
C ASP A 105 20.31 -25.31 -12.12
N LYS A 106 21.08 -26.37 -12.42
CA LYS A 106 20.88 -27.66 -11.74
C LYS A 106 21.62 -27.67 -10.40
N ALA A 107 20.96 -28.13 -9.34
CA ALA A 107 21.59 -28.23 -8.03
C ALA A 107 22.86 -29.10 -8.03
N LYS A 108 22.92 -30.10 -8.93
CA LYS A 108 24.09 -30.95 -9.13
C LYS A 108 25.33 -30.20 -9.57
N GLU A 109 25.19 -29.14 -10.35
CA GLU A 109 26.31 -28.28 -10.80
C GLU A 109 26.94 -27.50 -9.65
N HIS A 110 26.20 -27.35 -8.57
CA HIS A 110 26.63 -26.70 -7.33
C HIS A 110 27.04 -27.70 -6.22
N GLY A 111 27.31 -28.97 -6.59
CA GLY A 111 27.84 -30.01 -5.68
C GLY A 111 26.80 -30.74 -4.85
N TYR A 112 25.52 -30.63 -5.19
CA TYR A 112 24.46 -31.38 -4.49
C TYR A 112 24.10 -32.69 -5.22
N PRO A 113 23.64 -33.69 -4.50
CA PRO A 113 23.29 -35.00 -5.10
C PRO A 113 21.98 -34.98 -5.89
N HIS A 114 21.21 -33.85 -5.82
CA HIS A 114 19.92 -33.71 -6.46
C HIS A 114 20.03 -32.87 -7.75
N GLU A 115 19.24 -33.21 -8.77
CA GLU A 115 19.20 -32.42 -10.00
C GLU A 115 18.43 -31.12 -9.84
N LEU A 116 17.33 -31.14 -9.07
CA LEU A 116 16.44 -30.02 -8.89
C LEU A 116 16.63 -29.34 -7.53
N TRP A 117 16.49 -28.04 -7.51
CA TRP A 117 16.45 -27.28 -6.28
C TRP A 117 15.14 -27.48 -5.55
N THR A 118 15.21 -27.80 -4.27
CA THR A 118 14.10 -27.54 -3.36
C THR A 118 14.24 -26.11 -2.84
N THR A 119 13.14 -25.42 -2.55
CA THR A 119 13.20 -24.03 -2.02
C THR A 119 14.00 -23.95 -0.71
N ARG A 120 14.01 -25.03 0.07
CA ARG A 120 14.79 -25.12 1.31
C ARG A 120 16.29 -25.21 1.03
N LEU A 121 16.68 -26.05 0.06
CA LEU A 121 18.06 -26.23 -0.35
C LEU A 121 18.61 -24.95 -0.99
N LEU A 122 17.82 -24.33 -1.87
CA LEU A 122 18.15 -23.06 -2.51
C LEU A 122 18.35 -21.96 -1.49
N ALA A 123 17.48 -21.86 -0.48
CA ALA A 123 17.63 -20.88 0.61
C ALA A 123 18.92 -21.10 1.41
N ARG A 124 19.28 -22.36 1.68
CA ARG A 124 20.51 -22.70 2.37
C ARG A 124 21.73 -22.32 1.54
N HIS A 125 21.80 -22.76 0.29
CA HIS A 125 22.89 -22.42 -0.64
C HIS A 125 23.06 -20.91 -0.80
N ALA A 126 21.95 -20.18 -0.96
CA ALA A 126 22.00 -18.71 -1.10
C ALA A 126 22.49 -18.01 0.17
N ARG A 127 22.23 -18.54 1.37
CA ARG A 127 22.80 -18.01 2.61
C ARG A 127 24.30 -18.23 2.71
N ASP A 128 24.74 -19.41 2.32
CA ASP A 128 26.13 -19.84 2.47
C ASP A 128 27.03 -19.17 1.43
N HIS A 129 26.56 -19.01 0.19
CA HIS A 129 27.34 -18.50 -0.94
C HIS A 129 27.00 -17.06 -1.38
N GLY A 130 25.79 -16.58 -1.09
CA GLY A 130 25.36 -15.25 -1.47
C GLY A 130 26.25 -14.12 -0.94
N PRO A 131 26.66 -14.11 0.34
CA PRO A 131 27.57 -13.09 0.85
C PRO A 131 28.91 -13.04 0.14
N ALA A 132 29.48 -14.20 -0.25
CA ALA A 132 30.72 -14.29 -1.02
C ALA A 132 30.53 -13.80 -2.47
N ALA A 133 29.34 -13.97 -3.04
CA ALA A 133 28.96 -13.43 -4.36
C ALA A 133 28.61 -11.93 -4.33
N GLY A 134 28.79 -11.25 -3.21
CA GLY A 134 28.50 -9.82 -3.06
C GLY A 134 27.11 -9.50 -2.52
N HIS A 135 26.27 -10.50 -2.31
CA HIS A 135 24.87 -10.33 -1.85
C HIS A 135 24.72 -10.55 -0.33
N LYS A 136 25.34 -9.68 0.47
CA LYS A 136 25.30 -9.75 1.95
C LYS A 136 23.88 -9.79 2.53
N CYS A 137 22.91 -9.20 1.83
CA CYS A 137 21.50 -9.19 2.23
C CYS A 137 20.86 -10.59 2.27
N LEU A 138 21.47 -11.59 1.62
CA LEU A 138 20.98 -12.97 1.59
C LEU A 138 21.44 -13.82 2.80
N ALA A 139 22.33 -13.31 3.65
CA ALA A 139 22.85 -14.05 4.81
C ALA A 139 21.75 -14.54 5.79
N LYS A 140 20.60 -13.89 5.82
CA LYS A 140 19.42 -14.26 6.64
C LYS A 140 18.23 -14.73 5.81
N LEU A 141 18.47 -15.18 4.58
CA LEU A 141 17.40 -15.61 3.68
C LEU A 141 16.67 -16.84 4.23
N VAL A 142 15.34 -16.77 4.27
CA VAL A 142 14.48 -17.88 4.69
C VAL A 142 13.72 -18.49 3.50
N GLN A 143 13.34 -19.77 3.63
CA GLN A 143 12.63 -20.50 2.58
C GLN A 143 11.37 -19.78 2.08
N GLY A 144 10.57 -19.21 2.99
CA GLY A 144 9.34 -18.48 2.60
C GLY A 144 9.61 -17.28 1.70
N THR A 145 10.75 -16.61 1.91
CA THR A 145 11.17 -15.49 1.05
C THR A 145 11.59 -15.99 -0.35
N VAL A 146 12.27 -17.13 -0.43
CA VAL A 146 12.61 -17.77 -1.71
C VAL A 146 11.34 -18.11 -2.48
N CYS A 147 10.35 -18.75 -1.83
CA CYS A 147 9.06 -19.06 -2.44
C CYS A 147 8.40 -17.81 -3.01
N LYS A 148 8.38 -16.73 -2.25
CA LYS A 148 7.78 -15.45 -2.67
C LYS A 148 8.51 -14.87 -3.89
N ILE A 149 9.85 -14.80 -3.86
CA ILE A 149 10.65 -14.28 -4.97
C ILE A 149 10.41 -15.10 -6.24
N LEU A 150 10.42 -16.42 -6.16
CA LEU A 150 10.19 -17.30 -7.31
C LEU A 150 8.75 -17.23 -7.83
N SER A 151 7.77 -17.00 -6.95
CA SER A 151 6.38 -16.80 -7.35
C SER A 151 6.15 -15.47 -8.07
N ASP A 152 6.87 -14.41 -7.67
CA ASP A 152 6.78 -13.10 -8.30
C ASP A 152 7.36 -13.08 -9.72
N VAL A 153 8.31 -13.97 -10.01
CA VAL A 153 8.93 -14.13 -11.35
C VAL A 153 8.06 -14.95 -12.31
N ARG A 154 7.19 -15.85 -11.78
CA ARG A 154 6.21 -16.53 -12.63
C ARG A 154 5.20 -15.52 -13.13
N PRO A 155 5.03 -15.36 -14.47
CA PRO A 155 3.94 -14.55 -14.97
C PRO A 155 2.66 -15.13 -14.36
N ARG A 156 1.86 -14.27 -13.72
CA ARG A 156 0.51 -14.63 -13.29
C ARG A 156 -0.22 -15.06 -14.55
N GLN A 157 -0.36 -16.38 -14.76
CA GLN A 157 -1.27 -16.88 -15.77
C GLN A 157 -2.64 -16.33 -15.38
N GLY A 158 -3.10 -15.36 -16.17
CA GLY A 158 -4.42 -14.76 -15.99
C GLY A 158 -5.43 -15.90 -15.92
N ARG A 159 -6.31 -15.86 -14.90
CA ARG A 159 -7.51 -16.69 -14.91
C ARG A 159 -8.22 -16.40 -16.23
N ILE A 160 -8.08 -17.29 -17.17
CA ILE A 160 -8.90 -17.30 -18.39
C ILE A 160 -10.30 -17.57 -17.88
N SER A 161 -11.11 -16.51 -17.79
CA SER A 161 -12.55 -16.66 -17.59
C SER A 161 -13.09 -17.34 -18.85
N VAL A 162 -13.33 -18.62 -18.76
CA VAL A 162 -14.04 -19.35 -19.81
C VAL A 162 -15.46 -18.81 -19.81
N PRO A 163 -15.95 -18.19 -20.92
CA PRO A 163 -17.34 -17.78 -21.00
C PRO A 163 -18.20 -19.04 -20.93
N LYS A 164 -19.12 -19.07 -19.98
CA LYS A 164 -20.17 -20.10 -19.95
C LYS A 164 -21.10 -19.81 -21.14
N PHE A 165 -20.98 -20.60 -22.20
CA PHE A 165 -22.02 -20.68 -23.19
C PHE A 165 -23.21 -21.40 -22.56
N SER A 166 -24.36 -20.71 -22.51
CA SER A 166 -25.68 -21.27 -22.29
C SER A 166 -26.27 -21.65 -23.63
#